data_aa596fd3824f4c50246e297b437653cf
#
_entry.id   aa596fd3824f4c50246e297b437653cf
#
_cell.length_a   1.000
_cell.length_b   1.000
_cell.length_c   1.000
_cell.angle_alpha   90.00
_cell.angle_beta   90.00
_cell.angle_gamma   90.00
#
_symmetry.space_group_name_H-M   'P 1'
#
loop_
_entity.id
_entity.type
_entity.pdbx_description
1 polymer ?
#
loop_
_entity_poly.entity_id
_entity_poly.type
_entity_poly.pdbx_seq_one_letter_code
_entity_poly.pdbx_strand_id
1 'polypeptide(L)'
;WDMWARKYVMLGFTYYIEICKNQALKRKIVRALKRHADYIMKKVGKGRGKTDVCLTSGVYGGMNSCSILEPFVKLYELTDDKKYLDFAGYIVSTGFSKDFNLYEACLNKTAYPYQFKHTKAYEMMSCFEGLLEYYKVIGDENYLTAVKNFVDMVLETDYTLIGCSGCTHELFDNSSVKQTEYSDGVMQETCVTVTFMKLLTKLYAVTGDSKYIDYIEKSGYNALFGAVNNEKQTMKRTLGIVWK
;
A
#
# COMPACT_ATOMS: atom_id res chain seq x y z
N TRP A 1 -8.69 9.76 7.35
CA TRP A 1 -7.65 9.89 6.30
C TRP A 1 -6.39 10.67 6.74
N ASP A 2 -6.30 11.14 8.00
CA ASP A 2 -5.15 11.92 8.47
C ASP A 2 -3.82 11.15 8.36
N MET A 3 -3.76 9.91 8.86
CA MET A 3 -2.54 9.08 8.76
C MET A 3 -2.18 8.74 7.33
N TRP A 4 -3.17 8.54 6.47
CA TRP A 4 -2.99 8.31 5.04
C TRP A 4 -2.35 9.51 4.34
N ALA A 5 -2.84 10.72 4.59
CA ALA A 5 -2.26 11.94 4.06
C ALA A 5 -0.81 12.13 4.56
N ARG A 6 -0.56 11.87 5.85
CA ARG A 6 0.80 11.94 6.44
C ARG A 6 1.76 10.95 5.80
N LYS A 7 1.30 9.71 5.49
CA LYS A 7 2.08 8.74 4.74
C LYS A 7 2.63 9.35 3.46
N TYR A 8 1.78 9.96 2.63
CA TYR A 8 2.21 10.51 1.35
C TYR A 8 3.11 11.73 1.47
N VAL A 9 2.90 12.58 2.48
CA VAL A 9 3.84 13.67 2.78
C VAL A 9 5.22 13.10 3.12
N MET A 10 5.28 12.08 3.95
CA MET A 10 6.55 11.45 4.34
C MET A 10 7.22 10.75 3.15
N LEU A 11 6.47 9.96 2.36
CA LEU A 11 7.00 9.29 1.17
C LEU A 11 7.50 10.27 0.11
N GLY A 12 6.75 11.33 -0.16
CA GLY A 12 7.17 12.35 -1.12
C GLY A 12 8.50 12.98 -0.74
N PHE A 13 8.72 13.28 0.54
CA PHE A 13 9.99 13.81 1.02
C PHE A 13 11.11 12.77 1.02
N THR A 14 10.86 11.51 1.36
CA THR A 14 11.87 10.47 1.32
C THR A 14 12.35 10.22 -0.10
N TYR A 15 11.44 10.10 -1.08
CA TYR A 15 11.82 9.96 -2.49
C TYR A 15 12.52 11.20 -3.04
N TYR A 16 12.08 12.40 -2.65
CA TYR A 16 12.77 13.63 -3.08
C TYR A 16 14.21 13.68 -2.57
N ILE A 17 14.49 13.21 -1.36
CA ILE A 17 15.86 13.15 -0.81
C ILE A 17 16.79 12.33 -1.70
N GLU A 18 16.31 11.26 -2.31
CA GLU A 18 17.14 10.39 -3.19
C GLU A 18 17.70 11.16 -4.38
N ILE A 19 16.91 12.03 -4.99
CA ILE A 19 17.30 12.80 -6.18
C ILE A 19 17.82 14.21 -5.86
N CYS A 20 17.65 14.71 -4.65
CA CYS A 20 18.04 16.07 -4.25
C CYS A 20 19.57 16.20 -4.16
N LYS A 21 20.16 17.10 -4.92
CA LYS A 21 21.61 17.38 -4.88
C LYS A 21 22.02 18.36 -3.78
N ASN A 22 21.07 19.14 -3.23
CA ASN A 22 21.35 20.18 -2.23
C ASN A 22 21.38 19.58 -0.82
N GLN A 23 22.57 19.45 -0.25
CA GLN A 23 22.78 18.84 1.07
C GLN A 23 22.15 19.66 2.23
N ALA A 24 22.10 20.99 2.13
CA ALA A 24 21.45 21.82 3.14
C ALA A 24 19.93 21.58 3.15
N LEU A 25 19.33 21.46 1.95
CA LEU A 25 17.91 21.13 1.80
C LEU A 25 17.61 19.70 2.29
N LYS A 26 18.44 18.71 1.94
CA LYS A 26 18.30 17.35 2.48
C LYS A 26 18.23 17.35 4.02
N ARG A 27 19.19 18.00 4.68
CA ARG A 27 19.19 18.12 6.14
C ARG A 27 17.95 18.80 6.69
N LYS A 28 17.42 19.83 6.00
CA LYS A 28 16.18 20.51 6.39
C LYS A 28 14.98 19.57 6.28
N ILE A 29 14.89 18.79 5.20
CA ILE A 29 13.81 17.81 4.99
C ILE A 29 13.87 16.70 6.05
N VAL A 30 15.03 16.11 6.31
CA VAL A 30 15.18 15.08 7.33
C VAL A 30 14.73 15.59 8.71
N ARG A 31 15.12 16.82 9.09
CA ARG A 31 14.63 17.43 10.35
C ARG A 31 13.12 17.62 10.37
N ALA A 32 12.50 17.96 9.24
CA ALA A 32 11.04 18.09 9.14
C ALA A 32 10.35 16.72 9.27
N LEU A 33 10.88 15.70 8.60
CA LEU A 33 10.39 14.33 8.69
C LEU A 33 10.47 13.79 10.12
N LYS A 34 11.61 13.99 10.81
CA LYS A 34 11.77 13.58 12.23
C LYS A 34 10.71 14.24 13.11
N ARG A 35 10.52 15.57 13.01
CA ARG A 35 9.49 16.27 13.80
C ARG A 35 8.08 15.77 13.49
N HIS A 36 7.80 15.46 12.22
CA HIS A 36 6.51 14.95 11.80
C HIS A 36 6.24 13.54 12.37
N ALA A 37 7.22 12.64 12.26
CA ALA A 37 7.16 11.31 12.82
C ALA A 37 7.06 11.33 14.36
N ASP A 38 7.85 12.16 15.03
CA ASP A 38 7.82 12.32 16.50
C ASP A 38 6.46 12.82 16.98
N TYR A 39 5.80 13.73 16.22
CA TYR A 39 4.44 14.15 16.52
C TYR A 39 3.44 12.99 16.39
N ILE A 40 3.54 12.17 15.33
CA ILE A 40 2.70 10.99 15.16
C ILE A 40 2.89 10.05 16.34
N MET A 41 4.14 9.67 16.67
CA MET A 41 4.47 8.76 17.75
C MET A 41 4.06 9.27 19.14
N LYS A 42 3.95 10.59 19.33
CA LYS A 42 3.41 11.19 20.55
C LYS A 42 1.92 10.94 20.71
N LYS A 43 1.17 10.83 19.59
CA LYS A 43 -0.30 10.69 19.59
C LYS A 43 -0.77 9.26 19.33
N VAL A 44 0.01 8.48 18.58
CA VAL A 44 -0.33 7.15 18.09
C VAL A 44 0.65 6.13 18.67
N GLY A 45 0.14 4.95 19.06
CA GLY A 45 0.96 3.88 19.60
C GLY A 45 0.32 3.17 20.80
N LYS A 46 1.09 2.32 21.45
CA LYS A 46 0.71 1.70 22.73
C LYS A 46 0.99 2.67 23.89
N GLY A 47 0.14 2.67 24.90
CA GLY A 47 0.33 3.40 26.14
C GLY A 47 -0.74 4.48 26.43
N ARG A 48 -0.67 5.00 27.67
CA ARG A 48 -1.68 5.95 28.17
C ARG A 48 -1.67 7.24 27.35
N GLY A 49 -2.84 7.66 26.89
CA GLY A 49 -3.03 8.91 26.13
C GLY A 49 -2.64 8.82 24.64
N LYS A 50 -2.35 7.62 24.14
CA LYS A 50 -2.14 7.35 22.73
C LYS A 50 -3.32 6.59 22.13
N THR A 51 -3.58 6.84 20.86
CA THR A 51 -4.58 6.09 20.07
C THR A 51 -3.85 4.95 19.33
N ASP A 52 -4.42 3.75 19.34
CA ASP A 52 -3.90 2.66 18.50
C ASP A 52 -3.99 3.05 17.02
N VAL A 53 -2.99 2.66 16.22
CA VAL A 53 -2.92 3.04 14.79
C VAL A 53 -4.15 2.59 14.02
N CYS A 54 -4.68 1.40 14.29
CA CYS A 54 -5.88 0.88 13.65
C CYS A 54 -7.14 1.67 14.01
N LEU A 55 -7.14 2.39 15.14
CA LEU A 55 -8.26 3.20 15.62
C LEU A 55 -8.19 4.67 15.18
N THR A 56 -7.12 5.10 14.53
CA THR A 56 -6.98 6.47 14.01
C THR A 56 -7.82 6.73 12.76
N SER A 57 -8.44 5.68 12.21
CA SER A 57 -9.36 5.77 11.07
C SER A 57 -10.67 5.09 11.38
N GLY A 58 -11.77 5.71 10.97
CA GLY A 58 -13.13 5.15 11.07
C GLY A 58 -13.50 4.16 9.96
N VAL A 59 -12.59 3.91 8.99
CA VAL A 59 -12.88 3.10 7.80
C VAL A 59 -11.87 1.97 7.62
N TYR A 60 -12.28 0.92 6.91
CA TYR A 60 -11.44 -0.21 6.48
C TYR A 60 -10.63 -0.88 7.59
N GLY A 61 -11.20 -0.94 8.80
CA GLY A 61 -10.52 -1.55 9.94
C GLY A 61 -9.21 -0.86 10.35
N GLY A 62 -8.90 0.32 9.82
CA GLY A 62 -7.67 1.06 10.08
C GLY A 62 -6.51 0.74 9.14
N MET A 63 -6.70 -0.12 8.11
CA MET A 63 -5.63 -0.46 7.15
C MET A 63 -4.99 0.75 6.49
N ASN A 64 -5.80 1.75 6.12
CA ASN A 64 -5.30 3.00 5.57
C ASN A 64 -4.32 3.72 6.51
N SER A 65 -4.53 3.65 7.82
CA SER A 65 -3.61 4.24 8.80
C SER A 65 -2.35 3.38 9.00
N CYS A 66 -2.50 2.05 8.99
CA CYS A 66 -1.36 1.12 9.13
C CYS A 66 -0.38 1.21 7.95
N SER A 67 -0.84 1.64 6.78
CA SER A 67 0.01 1.82 5.60
C SER A 67 1.14 2.85 5.77
N ILE A 68 1.13 3.64 6.86
CA ILE A 68 2.24 4.54 7.22
C ILE A 68 3.51 3.78 7.63
N LEU A 69 3.44 2.46 7.75
CA LEU A 69 4.59 1.58 8.01
C LEU A 69 5.77 1.89 7.08
N GLU A 70 5.52 1.97 5.77
CA GLU A 70 6.57 2.19 4.76
C GLU A 70 7.43 3.43 5.06
N PRO A 71 6.88 4.64 5.21
CA PRO A 71 7.72 5.81 5.47
C PRO A 71 8.40 5.81 6.83
N PHE A 72 7.91 5.07 7.84
CA PHE A 72 8.63 4.93 9.10
C PHE A 72 9.87 4.05 8.95
N VAL A 73 9.79 2.96 8.19
CA VAL A 73 10.97 2.14 7.86
C VAL A 73 11.99 2.97 7.07
N LYS A 74 11.56 3.69 6.02
CA LYS A 74 12.44 4.57 5.25
C LYS A 74 13.07 5.69 6.08
N LEU A 75 12.34 6.21 7.07
CA LEU A 75 12.91 7.21 7.98
C LEU A 75 13.97 6.62 8.90
N TYR A 76 13.79 5.35 9.35
CA TYR A 76 14.85 4.63 10.06
C TYR A 76 16.09 4.47 9.17
N GLU A 77 15.96 4.01 7.92
CA GLU A 77 17.08 3.88 6.99
C GLU A 77 17.82 5.21 6.74
N LEU A 78 17.09 6.33 6.72
CA LEU A 78 17.68 7.68 6.55
C LEU A 78 18.38 8.23 7.79
N THR A 79 18.04 7.75 8.99
CA THR A 79 18.43 8.42 10.25
C THR A 79 19.16 7.53 11.23
N ASP A 80 19.11 6.21 11.04
CA ASP A 80 19.57 5.17 11.96
C ASP A 80 18.99 5.31 13.40
N ASP A 81 17.85 6.01 13.53
CA ASP A 81 17.20 6.25 14.81
C ASP A 81 16.20 5.13 15.10
N LYS A 82 16.61 4.19 15.95
CA LYS A 82 15.87 2.96 16.26
C LYS A 82 14.41 3.18 16.67
N LYS A 83 14.06 4.33 17.26
CA LYS A 83 12.68 4.62 17.67
C LYS A 83 11.69 4.53 16.51
N TYR A 84 12.11 4.84 15.26
CA TYR A 84 11.25 4.73 14.08
C TYR A 84 11.05 3.28 13.66
N LEU A 85 12.08 2.44 13.80
CA LEU A 85 11.99 1.01 13.57
C LEU A 85 11.12 0.32 14.65
N ASP A 86 11.25 0.73 15.90
CA ASP A 86 10.42 0.23 17.01
C ASP A 86 8.94 0.58 16.78
N PHE A 87 8.66 1.79 16.25
CA PHE A 87 7.30 2.18 15.88
C PHE A 87 6.79 1.40 14.67
N ALA A 88 7.64 1.13 13.69
CA ALA A 88 7.31 0.26 12.56
C ALA A 88 6.94 -1.16 13.04
N GLY A 89 7.73 -1.74 13.95
CA GLY A 89 7.44 -3.03 14.58
C GLY A 89 6.12 -3.04 15.36
N TYR A 90 5.80 -1.92 16.02
CA TYR A 90 4.48 -1.76 16.64
C TYR A 90 3.36 -1.84 15.60
N ILE A 91 3.47 -1.16 14.46
CA ILE A 91 2.45 -1.22 13.40
C ILE A 91 2.29 -2.65 12.89
N VAL A 92 3.38 -3.36 12.59
CA VAL A 92 3.35 -4.76 12.17
C VAL A 92 2.64 -5.64 13.21
N SER A 93 2.91 -5.41 14.51
CA SER A 93 2.32 -6.18 15.61
C SER A 93 0.79 -6.00 15.74
N THR A 94 0.18 -5.02 15.07
CA THR A 94 -1.28 -4.84 15.05
C THR A 94 -1.99 -5.74 14.02
N GLY A 95 -1.24 -6.42 13.14
CA GLY A 95 -1.81 -7.20 12.05
C GLY A 95 -2.50 -6.36 10.98
N PHE A 96 -2.29 -5.05 10.96
CA PHE A 96 -2.78 -4.05 10.00
C PHE A 96 -4.28 -3.73 10.04
N SER A 97 -5.08 -4.41 10.86
CA SER A 97 -6.49 -4.09 11.02
C SER A 97 -6.99 -4.42 12.42
N LYS A 98 -7.95 -3.63 12.92
CA LYS A 98 -8.63 -3.92 14.19
C LYS A 98 -9.66 -5.06 14.08
N ASP A 99 -10.08 -5.40 12.86
CA ASP A 99 -11.18 -6.34 12.62
C ASP A 99 -10.69 -7.75 12.29
N PHE A 100 -9.42 -7.89 11.86
CA PHE A 100 -8.77 -9.16 11.54
C PHE A 100 -7.25 -8.98 11.45
N ASN A 101 -6.49 -10.05 11.61
CA ASN A 101 -5.04 -9.99 11.44
C ASN A 101 -4.66 -10.31 9.99
N LEU A 102 -4.52 -9.26 9.17
CA LEU A 102 -4.19 -9.38 7.75
C LEU A 102 -2.82 -10.03 7.53
N TYR A 103 -1.83 -9.69 8.37
CA TYR A 103 -0.49 -10.27 8.28
C TYR A 103 -0.50 -11.79 8.49
N GLU A 104 -1.07 -12.26 9.60
CA GLU A 104 -1.12 -13.69 9.91
C GLU A 104 -1.99 -14.47 8.91
N ALA A 105 -3.10 -13.88 8.48
CA ALA A 105 -3.97 -14.51 7.50
C ALA A 105 -3.25 -14.77 6.17
N CYS A 106 -2.42 -13.83 5.72
CA CYS A 106 -1.62 -14.02 4.51
C CYS A 106 -0.41 -14.91 4.73
N LEU A 107 0.25 -14.83 5.89
CA LEU A 107 1.35 -15.75 6.24
C LEU A 107 0.90 -17.20 6.17
N ASN A 108 -0.27 -17.49 6.73
CA ASN A 108 -0.81 -18.85 6.86
C ASN A 108 -1.80 -19.24 5.74
N LYS A 109 -2.07 -18.35 4.78
CA LYS A 109 -3.07 -18.54 3.70
C LYS A 109 -4.45 -19.00 4.20
N THR A 110 -4.93 -18.42 5.30
CA THR A 110 -6.19 -18.83 5.92
C THR A 110 -7.43 -18.29 5.22
N ALA A 111 -7.28 -17.19 4.45
CA ALA A 111 -8.33 -16.59 3.64
C ALA A 111 -7.72 -15.79 2.50
N TYR A 112 -8.42 -15.73 1.37
CA TYR A 112 -8.06 -14.87 0.24
C TYR A 112 -8.40 -13.39 0.52
N PRO A 113 -7.71 -12.43 -0.12
CA PRO A 113 -7.94 -11.00 0.09
C PRO A 113 -9.39 -10.54 -0.10
N TYR A 114 -10.12 -11.13 -1.04
CA TYR A 114 -11.54 -10.81 -1.29
C TYR A 114 -12.50 -11.35 -0.21
N GLN A 115 -12.04 -12.22 0.69
CA GLN A 115 -12.87 -12.84 1.74
C GLN A 115 -12.82 -12.09 3.07
N PHE A 116 -11.93 -11.10 3.21
CA PHE A 116 -11.86 -10.32 4.43
C PHE A 116 -13.06 -9.38 4.59
N LYS A 117 -13.32 -8.96 5.82
CA LYS A 117 -14.39 -7.99 6.13
C LYS A 117 -14.25 -6.67 5.37
N HIS A 118 -13.02 -6.24 5.12
CA HIS A 118 -12.71 -5.05 4.36
C HIS A 118 -11.76 -5.44 3.22
N THR A 119 -12.25 -5.40 2.01
CA THR A 119 -11.52 -5.88 0.82
C THR A 119 -10.86 -4.75 0.03
N LYS A 120 -10.58 -3.64 0.70
CA LYS A 120 -10.00 -2.44 0.09
C LYS A 120 -8.58 -2.70 -0.41
N ALA A 121 -8.46 -2.89 -1.72
CA ALA A 121 -7.26 -3.40 -2.37
C ALA A 121 -6.04 -2.48 -2.22
N TYR A 122 -6.22 -1.18 -2.45
CA TYR A 122 -5.12 -0.21 -2.37
C TYR A 122 -4.50 -0.19 -0.97
N GLU A 123 -5.32 -0.16 0.08
CA GLU A 123 -4.87 -0.11 1.47
C GLU A 123 -4.18 -1.40 1.89
N MET A 124 -4.69 -2.57 1.49
CA MET A 124 -4.02 -3.85 1.73
C MET A 124 -2.63 -3.87 1.09
N MET A 125 -2.54 -3.56 -0.21
CA MET A 125 -1.26 -3.52 -0.92
C MET A 125 -0.28 -2.56 -0.27
N SER A 126 -0.76 -1.40 0.18
CA SER A 126 0.08 -0.42 0.88
C SER A 126 0.62 -0.92 2.21
N CYS A 127 -0.11 -1.77 2.93
CA CYS A 127 0.40 -2.43 4.13
C CYS A 127 1.53 -3.42 3.77
N PHE A 128 1.34 -4.20 2.71
CA PHE A 128 2.36 -5.17 2.26
C PHE A 128 3.58 -4.50 1.61
N GLU A 129 3.44 -3.34 0.96
CA GLU A 129 4.60 -2.52 0.57
C GLU A 129 5.44 -2.13 1.79
N GLY A 130 4.78 -1.69 2.85
CA GLY A 130 5.45 -1.37 4.12
C GLY A 130 6.08 -2.59 4.79
N LEU A 131 5.41 -3.75 4.74
CA LEU A 131 5.93 -5.00 5.29
C LEU A 131 7.18 -5.49 4.55
N LEU A 132 7.21 -5.32 3.23
CA LEU A 132 8.37 -5.65 2.42
C LEU A 132 9.58 -4.75 2.74
N GLU A 133 9.37 -3.45 2.94
CA GLU A 133 10.44 -2.56 3.41
C GLU A 133 10.90 -2.96 4.83
N TYR A 134 9.98 -3.33 5.72
CA TYR A 134 10.31 -3.80 7.06
C TYR A 134 11.13 -5.10 7.04
N TYR A 135 10.76 -6.06 6.16
CA TYR A 135 11.54 -7.27 5.91
C TYR A 135 12.98 -6.97 5.53
N LYS A 136 13.22 -6.01 4.63
CA LYS A 136 14.56 -5.64 4.17
C LYS A 136 15.50 -5.21 5.32
N VAL A 137 14.92 -4.66 6.38
CA VAL A 137 15.67 -4.19 7.55
C VAL A 137 15.82 -5.28 8.61
N ILE A 138 14.76 -6.07 8.85
CA ILE A 138 14.71 -7.07 9.93
C ILE A 138 15.29 -8.41 9.51
N GLY A 139 15.06 -8.84 8.25
CA GLY A 139 15.52 -10.11 7.70
C GLY A 139 14.71 -11.34 8.15
N ASP A 140 13.53 -11.18 8.78
CA ASP A 140 12.68 -12.32 9.15
C ASP A 140 11.88 -12.79 7.94
N GLU A 141 12.16 -14.01 7.48
CA GLU A 141 11.57 -14.64 6.29
C GLU A 141 10.03 -14.78 6.37
N ASN A 142 9.44 -14.74 7.54
CA ASN A 142 7.99 -14.76 7.69
C ASN A 142 7.35 -13.52 7.05
N TYR A 143 8.00 -12.37 7.12
CA TYR A 143 7.49 -11.15 6.48
C TYR A 143 7.51 -11.26 4.96
N LEU A 144 8.62 -11.74 4.38
CA LEU A 144 8.70 -11.98 2.93
C LEU A 144 7.69 -13.03 2.48
N THR A 145 7.53 -14.11 3.25
CA THR A 145 6.57 -15.17 2.98
C THR A 145 5.14 -14.62 2.96
N ALA A 146 4.77 -13.78 3.93
CA ALA A 146 3.45 -13.16 3.97
C ALA A 146 3.20 -12.25 2.75
N VAL A 147 4.20 -11.47 2.31
CA VAL A 147 4.10 -10.63 1.10
C VAL A 147 3.94 -11.48 -0.15
N LYS A 148 4.75 -12.54 -0.31
CA LYS A 148 4.64 -13.46 -1.46
C LYS A 148 3.29 -14.14 -1.49
N ASN A 149 2.82 -14.67 -0.37
CA ASN A 149 1.53 -15.31 -0.26
C ASN A 149 0.38 -14.35 -0.61
N PHE A 150 0.42 -13.11 -0.11
CA PHE A 150 -0.56 -12.09 -0.47
C PHE A 150 -0.58 -11.84 -1.98
N VAL A 151 0.59 -11.65 -2.60
CA VAL A 151 0.69 -11.43 -4.05
C VAL A 151 0.20 -12.64 -4.83
N ASP A 152 0.59 -13.86 -4.45
CA ASP A 152 0.15 -15.09 -5.13
C ASP A 152 -1.39 -15.25 -5.03
N MET A 153 -1.98 -14.98 -3.86
CA MET A 153 -3.45 -15.02 -3.69
C MET A 153 -4.17 -13.97 -4.53
N VAL A 154 -3.63 -12.73 -4.64
CA VAL A 154 -4.18 -11.70 -5.54
C VAL A 154 -4.08 -12.13 -7.01
N LEU A 155 -2.95 -12.70 -7.42
CA LEU A 155 -2.76 -13.20 -8.78
C LEU A 155 -3.75 -14.31 -9.13
N GLU A 156 -4.09 -15.15 -8.16
CA GLU A 156 -5.04 -16.26 -8.33
C GLU A 156 -6.48 -15.77 -8.44
N THR A 157 -6.90 -14.81 -7.61
CA THR A 157 -8.32 -14.48 -7.45
C THR A 157 -8.74 -13.12 -7.96
N ASP A 158 -7.83 -12.14 -8.03
CA ASP A 158 -8.18 -10.75 -8.30
C ASP A 158 -7.36 -10.11 -9.43
N TYR A 159 -6.59 -10.92 -10.17
CA TYR A 159 -5.85 -10.46 -11.33
C TYR A 159 -6.61 -10.82 -12.62
N THR A 160 -7.07 -9.82 -13.36
CA THR A 160 -7.94 -10.00 -14.52
C THR A 160 -7.18 -10.39 -15.79
N LEU A 161 -7.92 -10.81 -16.83
CA LEU A 161 -7.36 -11.18 -18.12
C LEU A 161 -6.51 -10.07 -18.75
N ILE A 162 -6.91 -8.82 -18.59
CA ILE A 162 -6.17 -7.65 -19.13
C ILE A 162 -5.09 -7.13 -18.17
N GLY A 163 -4.94 -7.74 -17.01
CA GLY A 163 -3.90 -7.35 -16.04
C GLY A 163 -4.28 -6.27 -15.04
N CYS A 164 -5.58 -5.98 -14.86
CA CYS A 164 -6.04 -5.21 -13.70
C CYS A 164 -6.00 -6.06 -12.44
N SER A 165 -5.79 -5.43 -11.29
CA SER A 165 -5.97 -6.09 -10.00
C SER A 165 -7.16 -5.46 -9.26
N GLY A 166 -8.22 -6.25 -9.04
CA GLY A 166 -9.50 -5.74 -8.56
C GLY A 166 -10.41 -5.30 -9.71
N CYS A 167 -11.69 -5.62 -9.62
CA CYS A 167 -12.66 -5.37 -10.67
C CYS A 167 -13.67 -4.30 -10.30
N THR A 168 -14.35 -4.41 -9.15
CA THR A 168 -15.40 -3.48 -8.75
C THR A 168 -14.84 -2.43 -7.81
N HIS A 169 -14.89 -1.16 -8.18
CA HIS A 169 -14.31 -0.07 -7.40
C HIS A 169 -12.84 -0.34 -7.06
N GLU A 170 -12.40 -0.01 -5.87
CA GLU A 170 -11.06 -0.31 -5.37
C GLU A 170 -11.03 -1.58 -4.49
N LEU A 171 -11.76 -2.62 -4.85
CA LEU A 171 -11.94 -3.79 -4.00
C LEU A 171 -11.31 -5.04 -4.61
N PHE A 172 -10.79 -5.91 -3.74
CA PHE A 172 -10.64 -7.32 -4.08
C PHE A 172 -12.01 -7.98 -3.91
N ASP A 173 -12.51 -8.62 -4.95
CA ASP A 173 -13.88 -9.13 -5.01
C ASP A 173 -14.00 -10.43 -5.81
N ASN A 174 -12.91 -11.20 -5.92
CA ASN A 174 -12.75 -12.33 -6.82
C ASN A 174 -12.85 -11.91 -8.29
N SER A 175 -12.09 -10.89 -8.64
CA SER A 175 -12.17 -10.19 -9.93
C SER A 175 -11.85 -11.08 -11.12
N SER A 176 -11.05 -12.15 -10.94
CA SER A 176 -10.76 -13.15 -11.98
C SER A 176 -12.03 -13.81 -12.51
N VAL A 177 -13.06 -13.97 -11.67
CA VAL A 177 -14.38 -14.49 -12.03
C VAL A 177 -15.30 -13.34 -12.47
N LYS A 178 -15.37 -12.28 -11.66
CA LYS A 178 -16.32 -11.16 -11.89
C LYS A 178 -16.06 -10.33 -13.13
N GLN A 179 -14.84 -10.36 -13.68
CA GLN A 179 -14.49 -9.59 -14.88
C GLN A 179 -15.37 -9.87 -16.11
N THR A 180 -16.09 -10.98 -16.11
CA THR A 180 -17.03 -11.38 -17.18
C THR A 180 -18.47 -10.95 -16.89
N GLU A 181 -18.75 -10.46 -15.69
CA GLU A 181 -20.07 -9.98 -15.31
C GLU A 181 -20.26 -8.53 -15.77
N TYR A 182 -21.47 -8.22 -16.28
CA TYR A 182 -21.82 -6.83 -16.59
C TYR A 182 -21.93 -6.04 -15.28
N SER A 183 -21.27 -4.88 -15.23
CA SER A 183 -21.39 -3.93 -14.14
C SER A 183 -21.55 -2.51 -14.71
N ASP A 184 -22.54 -1.79 -14.22
CA ASP A 184 -22.76 -0.35 -14.47
C ASP A 184 -21.94 0.55 -13.53
N GLY A 185 -21.19 -0.08 -12.61
CA GLY A 185 -20.31 0.59 -11.66
C GLY A 185 -18.93 0.90 -12.23
N VAL A 186 -18.09 1.46 -11.38
CA VAL A 186 -16.67 1.69 -11.66
C VAL A 186 -15.93 0.35 -11.60
N MET A 187 -15.35 -0.06 -12.71
CA MET A 187 -14.62 -1.32 -12.85
C MET A 187 -13.15 -1.06 -13.14
N GLN A 188 -12.31 -1.95 -12.63
CA GLN A 188 -10.89 -2.04 -13.00
C GLN A 188 -10.14 -0.72 -12.79
N GLU A 189 -10.25 -0.19 -11.59
CA GLU A 189 -9.67 1.12 -11.27
C GLU A 189 -8.15 1.13 -11.45
N THR A 190 -7.66 2.09 -12.23
CA THR A 190 -6.25 2.20 -12.61
C THR A 190 -5.33 2.34 -11.40
N CYS A 191 -5.76 3.02 -10.32
CA CYS A 191 -4.93 3.21 -9.13
C CYS A 191 -4.60 1.87 -8.43
N VAL A 192 -5.53 0.93 -8.39
CA VAL A 192 -5.34 -0.41 -7.82
C VAL A 192 -4.29 -1.17 -8.64
N THR A 193 -4.43 -1.16 -9.97
CA THR A 193 -3.48 -1.80 -10.90
C THR A 193 -2.07 -1.24 -10.77
N VAL A 194 -1.92 0.09 -10.75
CA VAL A 194 -0.61 0.74 -10.60
C VAL A 194 0.03 0.42 -9.25
N THR A 195 -0.76 0.37 -8.17
CA THR A 195 -0.25 0.01 -6.85
C THR A 195 0.21 -1.44 -6.81
N PHE A 196 -0.50 -2.35 -7.47
CA PHE A 196 -0.07 -3.73 -7.59
C PHE A 196 1.24 -3.87 -8.39
N MET A 197 1.34 -3.19 -9.54
CA MET A 197 2.59 -3.13 -10.31
C MET A 197 3.77 -2.63 -9.46
N LYS A 198 3.54 -1.62 -8.62
CA LYS A 198 4.55 -1.09 -7.70
C LYS A 198 4.99 -2.13 -6.66
N LEU A 199 4.04 -2.86 -6.06
CA LEU A 199 4.35 -3.95 -5.13
C LEU A 199 5.13 -5.07 -5.81
N LEU A 200 4.72 -5.49 -7.02
CA LEU A 200 5.43 -6.49 -7.83
C LEU A 200 6.86 -6.05 -8.17
N THR A 201 7.05 -4.77 -8.53
CA THR A 201 8.39 -4.20 -8.81
C THR A 201 9.30 -4.29 -7.59
N LYS A 202 8.79 -3.93 -6.41
CA LYS A 202 9.54 -4.05 -5.15
C LYS A 202 9.87 -5.51 -4.82
N LEU A 203 8.91 -6.41 -5.02
CA LEU A 203 9.09 -7.83 -4.75
C LEU A 203 10.11 -8.46 -5.72
N TYR A 204 10.07 -8.08 -7.00
CA TYR A 204 11.11 -8.45 -7.97
C TYR A 204 12.50 -7.98 -7.52
N ALA A 205 12.62 -6.73 -7.09
CA ALA A 205 13.90 -6.18 -6.65
C ALA A 205 14.50 -6.92 -5.42
N VAL A 206 13.64 -7.53 -4.59
CA VAL A 206 14.07 -8.32 -3.42
C VAL A 206 14.37 -9.77 -3.77
N THR A 207 13.58 -10.38 -4.66
CA THR A 207 13.63 -11.83 -4.92
C THR A 207 14.40 -12.22 -6.19
N GLY A 208 14.49 -11.31 -7.17
CA GLY A 208 15.02 -11.61 -8.50
C GLY A 208 14.11 -12.51 -9.36
N ASP A 209 12.90 -12.85 -8.89
CA ASP A 209 11.99 -13.75 -9.61
C ASP A 209 11.30 -13.03 -10.77
N SER A 210 11.68 -13.41 -11.99
CA SER A 210 11.20 -12.77 -13.24
C SER A 210 9.70 -12.90 -13.48
N LYS A 211 9.01 -13.84 -12.82
CA LYS A 211 7.54 -13.96 -12.94
C LYS A 211 6.82 -12.64 -12.65
N TYR A 212 7.35 -11.84 -11.72
CA TYR A 212 6.74 -10.55 -11.36
C TYR A 212 6.82 -9.53 -12.51
N ILE A 213 7.88 -9.61 -13.34
CA ILE A 213 8.03 -8.74 -14.51
C ILE A 213 6.98 -9.06 -15.57
N ASP A 214 6.67 -10.35 -15.79
CA ASP A 214 5.64 -10.76 -16.76
C ASP A 214 4.25 -10.16 -16.39
N TYR A 215 3.91 -10.16 -15.10
CA TYR A 215 2.69 -9.52 -14.62
C TYR A 215 2.71 -8.01 -14.74
N ILE A 216 3.85 -7.35 -14.45
CA ILE A 216 4.02 -5.90 -14.62
C ILE A 216 3.86 -5.53 -16.10
N GLU A 217 4.49 -6.27 -17.00
CA GLU A 217 4.41 -6.05 -18.45
C GLU A 217 2.96 -6.17 -18.94
N LYS A 218 2.27 -7.25 -18.57
CA LYS A 218 0.87 -7.46 -18.93
C LYS A 218 -0.02 -6.32 -18.41
N SER A 219 0.13 -5.93 -17.14
CA SER A 219 -0.62 -4.81 -16.55
C SER A 219 -0.32 -3.49 -17.25
N GLY A 220 0.94 -3.23 -17.57
CA GLY A 220 1.40 -2.00 -18.22
C GLY A 220 0.83 -1.86 -19.62
N TYR A 221 1.02 -2.85 -20.46
CA TYR A 221 0.60 -2.77 -21.88
C TYR A 221 -0.90 -2.85 -22.07
N ASN A 222 -1.62 -3.63 -21.27
CA ASN A 222 -3.06 -3.80 -21.47
C ASN A 222 -3.90 -2.91 -20.55
N ALA A 223 -3.76 -3.06 -19.23
CA ALA A 223 -4.60 -2.35 -18.28
C ALA A 223 -4.27 -0.86 -18.17
N LEU A 224 -2.98 -0.51 -17.96
CA LEU A 224 -2.59 0.87 -17.71
C LEU A 224 -2.66 1.72 -18.98
N PHE A 225 -2.05 1.29 -20.09
CA PHE A 225 -2.11 2.04 -21.34
C PHE A 225 -3.49 1.98 -21.98
N GLY A 226 -4.25 0.88 -21.77
CA GLY A 226 -5.63 0.75 -22.22
C GLY A 226 -6.63 1.64 -21.46
N ALA A 227 -6.26 2.15 -20.28
CA ALA A 227 -7.12 3.05 -19.50
C ALA A 227 -7.19 4.49 -20.05
N VAL A 228 -6.50 4.78 -21.14
CA VAL A 228 -6.50 6.11 -21.76
C VAL A 228 -7.82 6.32 -22.53
N ASN A 229 -8.56 7.35 -22.14
CA ASN A 229 -9.75 7.76 -22.88
C ASN A 229 -9.34 8.71 -24.02
N ASN A 230 -9.56 8.29 -25.27
CA ASN A 230 -9.25 9.06 -26.45
C ASN A 230 -10.32 10.14 -26.81
N GLU A 231 -11.44 10.17 -26.09
CA GLU A 231 -12.45 11.20 -26.27
C GLU A 231 -12.00 12.53 -25.65
N LYS A 232 -12.25 13.64 -26.33
CA LYS A 232 -12.07 14.99 -25.76
C LYS A 232 -12.97 15.16 -24.54
N GLN A 233 -12.40 15.06 -23.35
CA GLN A 233 -13.12 15.37 -22.11
C GLN A 233 -13.05 16.87 -21.82
N THR A 234 -14.21 17.48 -21.60
CA THR A 234 -14.27 18.86 -21.12
C THR A 234 -14.08 18.88 -19.60
N MET A 235 -13.44 19.94 -19.08
CA MET A 235 -13.29 20.17 -17.62
C MET A 235 -14.60 19.99 -16.84
N LYS A 236 -15.75 20.35 -17.42
CA LYS A 236 -17.08 20.17 -16.79
C LYS A 236 -17.44 18.71 -16.54
N ARG A 237 -17.08 17.77 -17.41
CA ARG A 237 -17.29 16.33 -17.20
C ARG A 237 -16.38 15.80 -16.08
N THR A 238 -15.12 16.19 -16.09
CA THR A 238 -14.14 15.76 -15.08
C THR A 238 -14.55 16.24 -13.69
N LEU A 239 -14.94 17.50 -13.52
CA LEU A 239 -15.42 18.03 -12.22
C LEU A 239 -16.76 17.42 -11.79
N GLY A 240 -17.64 17.07 -12.72
CA GLY A 240 -18.93 16.40 -12.41
C GLY A 240 -18.76 14.97 -11.89
N ILE A 241 -17.66 14.30 -12.19
CA ILE A 241 -17.33 12.96 -11.70
C ILE A 241 -16.66 13.03 -10.32
N VAL A 242 -15.89 14.08 -10.06
CA VAL A 242 -15.13 14.25 -8.80
C VAL A 242 -16.02 14.70 -7.63
N TRP A 243 -17.18 15.31 -7.89
CA TRP A 243 -18.04 15.94 -6.86
C TRP A 243 -19.44 15.32 -6.74
N LYS A 244 -19.68 14.14 -7.32
CA LYS A 244 -20.83 13.30 -7.04
C LYS A 244 -20.43 12.13 -6.20
#